data_5ba19d5a31df321ef2b0f624b4873c89
#
_entry.id   5ba19d5a31df321ef2b0f624b4873c89
#
_cell.length_a   1.000
_cell.length_b   1.000
_cell.length_c   1.000
_cell.angle_alpha   90.00
_cell.angle_beta   90.00
_cell.angle_gamma   90.00
#
_symmetry.space_group_name_H-M   'P 1'
#
loop_
_entity.id
_entity.type
_entity.pdbx_description
1 polymer ?
#
loop_
_entity_poly.entity_id
_entity_poly.type
_entity_poly.pdbx_seq_one_letter_code
_entity_poly.pdbx_strand_id
1 'polypeptide(L)'
;MIRAIHHFDLWVQDPATAVPEWSWLFAACGWEVDFAEETSGAWKHPDGTYAFLERSPDLVDEAHDRLRPGINHLAFTVPDRAMLDAMRVAAAEHGWRELFGDKYPHAGGDDHTALYLENSEGFEVEVVVGD
;
A
#
# COMPACT_ATOMS: atom_id res chain seq x y z
N MET A 1 3.97 24.45 0.27
CA MET A 1 4.05 23.73 1.57
C MET A 1 5.02 22.57 1.44
N ILE A 2 5.88 22.38 2.41
CA ILE A 2 6.80 21.24 2.45
C ILE A 2 6.00 20.01 2.90
N ARG A 3 6.03 18.93 2.12
CA ARG A 3 5.41 17.66 2.52
C ARG A 3 6.24 16.97 3.60
N ALA A 4 5.58 16.24 4.49
CA ALA A 4 6.23 15.56 5.62
C ALA A 4 7.10 14.38 5.17
N ILE A 5 6.66 13.63 4.16
CA ILE A 5 7.38 12.48 3.60
C ILE A 5 7.91 12.88 2.22
N HIS A 6 9.21 12.70 1.98
CA HIS A 6 9.79 12.93 0.66
C HIS A 6 9.53 11.72 -0.25
N HIS A 7 10.00 10.56 0.17
CA HIS A 7 9.78 9.29 -0.54
C HIS A 7 10.03 8.11 0.41
N PHE A 8 9.67 6.93 -0.04
CA PHE A 8 10.04 5.69 0.63
C PHE A 8 10.35 4.60 -0.39
N ASP A 9 11.23 3.67 -0.01
CA ASP A 9 11.62 2.54 -0.82
C ASP A 9 11.05 1.26 -0.24
N LEU A 10 10.43 0.45 -1.10
CA LEU A 10 9.93 -0.87 -0.76
C LEU A 10 10.88 -1.91 -1.35
N TRP A 11 11.51 -2.70 -0.49
CA TRP A 11 12.32 -3.82 -0.94
C TRP A 11 11.48 -5.09 -0.84
N VAL A 12 11.38 -5.80 -1.95
CA VAL A 12 10.52 -6.98 -2.08
C VAL A 12 11.33 -8.17 -2.59
N GLN A 13 10.85 -9.38 -2.31
CA GLN A 13 11.50 -10.60 -2.79
C GLN A 13 11.16 -10.87 -4.26
N ASP A 14 9.91 -10.62 -4.68
CA ASP A 14 9.40 -10.92 -6.02
C ASP A 14 8.76 -9.68 -6.67
N PRO A 15 9.56 -8.83 -7.32
CA PRO A 15 9.02 -7.64 -7.98
C PRO A 15 8.00 -7.94 -9.07
N ALA A 16 8.15 -9.05 -9.79
CA ALA A 16 7.23 -9.41 -10.88
C ALA A 16 5.79 -9.55 -10.37
N THR A 17 5.60 -10.08 -9.16
CA THR A 17 4.29 -10.18 -8.51
C THR A 17 3.94 -8.89 -7.78
N ALA A 18 4.91 -8.29 -7.08
CA ALA A 18 4.66 -7.12 -6.22
C ALA A 18 4.32 -5.85 -7.01
N VAL A 19 4.98 -5.61 -8.16
CA VAL A 19 4.75 -4.40 -8.95
C VAL A 19 3.28 -4.25 -9.38
N PRO A 20 2.60 -5.27 -9.93
CA PRO A 20 1.19 -5.16 -10.23
C PRO A 20 0.30 -4.93 -9.00
N GLU A 21 0.60 -5.57 -7.88
CA GLU A 21 -0.14 -5.40 -6.63
C GLU A 21 -0.08 -3.95 -6.15
N TRP A 22 1.13 -3.41 -6.02
CA TRP A 22 1.34 -2.04 -5.56
C TRP A 22 0.85 -1.01 -6.58
N SER A 23 0.95 -1.30 -7.89
CA SER A 23 0.42 -0.41 -8.93
C SER A 23 -1.07 -0.18 -8.78
N TRP A 24 -1.82 -1.25 -8.52
CA TRP A 24 -3.25 -1.14 -8.28
C TRP A 24 -3.53 -0.28 -7.04
N LEU A 25 -2.83 -0.55 -5.94
CA LEU A 25 -3.04 0.18 -4.68
C LEU A 25 -2.75 1.67 -4.86
N PHE A 26 -1.60 2.01 -5.42
CA PHE A 26 -1.22 3.40 -5.63
C PHE A 26 -2.20 4.13 -6.55
N ALA A 27 -2.58 3.52 -7.67
CA ALA A 27 -3.54 4.11 -8.60
C ALA A 27 -4.90 4.37 -7.91
N ALA A 28 -5.38 3.41 -7.13
CA ALA A 28 -6.65 3.55 -6.39
C ALA A 28 -6.58 4.68 -5.35
N CYS A 29 -5.39 4.96 -4.81
CA CYS A 29 -5.16 6.06 -3.85
C CYS A 29 -4.74 7.38 -4.54
N GLY A 30 -4.87 7.48 -5.86
CA GLY A 30 -4.63 8.73 -6.58
C GLY A 30 -3.18 9.01 -6.93
N TRP A 31 -2.30 8.01 -6.83
CA TRP A 31 -0.90 8.14 -7.27
C TRP A 31 -0.79 7.82 -8.76
N GLU A 32 0.13 8.47 -9.43
CA GLU A 32 0.43 8.23 -10.84
C GLU A 32 1.67 7.33 -10.96
N VAL A 33 1.63 6.40 -11.93
CA VAL A 33 2.79 5.58 -12.22
C VAL A 33 3.84 6.42 -12.96
N ASP A 34 5.09 6.38 -12.48
CA ASP A 34 6.23 6.92 -13.20
C ASP A 34 6.80 5.85 -14.14
N PHE A 35 7.09 4.69 -13.60
CA PHE A 35 7.34 3.48 -14.39
C PHE A 35 6.93 2.24 -13.59
N ALA A 36 6.57 1.17 -14.30
CA ALA A 36 6.26 -0.12 -13.70
C ALA A 36 6.81 -1.21 -14.63
N GLU A 37 7.88 -1.85 -14.21
CA GLU A 37 8.60 -2.87 -14.96
C GLU A 37 8.56 -4.20 -14.19
N GLU A 38 9.08 -5.26 -14.80
CA GLU A 38 9.11 -6.58 -14.17
C GLU A 38 9.98 -6.62 -12.90
N THR A 39 11.02 -5.78 -12.85
CA THR A 39 12.02 -5.79 -11.78
C THR A 39 11.92 -4.63 -10.81
N SER A 40 11.17 -3.58 -11.14
CA SER A 40 11.05 -2.38 -10.30
C SER A 40 9.85 -1.53 -10.70
N GLY A 41 9.49 -0.59 -9.84
CA GLY A 41 8.45 0.38 -10.11
C GLY A 41 8.61 1.66 -9.31
N ALA A 42 8.01 2.73 -9.78
CA ALA A 42 7.95 4.00 -9.09
C ALA A 42 6.60 4.69 -9.33
N TRP A 43 6.07 5.32 -8.30
CA TRP A 43 4.78 6.00 -8.32
C TRP A 43 4.90 7.32 -7.59
N LYS A 44 4.14 8.32 -8.02
CA LYS A 44 4.21 9.66 -7.46
C LYS A 44 2.80 10.18 -7.14
N HIS A 45 2.66 10.72 -5.94
CA HIS A 45 1.44 11.40 -5.53
C HIS A 45 1.45 12.87 -5.99
N PRO A 46 0.29 13.49 -6.27
CA PRO A 46 0.22 14.91 -6.62
C PRO A 46 0.87 15.87 -5.62
N ASP A 47 0.97 15.48 -4.32
CA ASP A 47 1.68 16.28 -3.31
C ASP A 47 3.21 16.26 -3.48
N GLY A 48 3.72 15.43 -4.39
CA GLY A 48 5.14 15.28 -4.65
C GLY A 48 5.82 14.13 -3.94
N THR A 49 5.16 13.46 -2.99
CA THR A 49 5.68 12.24 -2.37
C THR A 49 5.79 11.14 -3.42
N TYR A 50 6.88 10.38 -3.42
CA TYR A 50 6.99 9.24 -4.34
C TYR A 50 7.41 7.97 -3.61
N ALA A 51 7.11 6.85 -4.22
CA ALA A 51 7.48 5.52 -3.76
C ALA A 51 8.30 4.82 -4.84
N PHE A 52 9.29 4.06 -4.42
CA PHE A 52 10.10 3.21 -5.27
C PHE A 52 10.03 1.77 -4.76
N LEU A 53 10.00 0.79 -5.65
CA LEU A 53 9.94 -0.62 -5.30
C LEU A 53 10.97 -1.38 -6.12
N GLU A 54 11.76 -2.23 -5.46
CA GLU A 54 12.75 -3.06 -6.13
C GLU A 54 13.12 -4.28 -5.28
N ARG A 55 13.79 -5.24 -5.91
CA ARG A 55 14.60 -6.23 -5.20
C ARG A 55 16.06 -5.73 -5.22
N SER A 56 16.56 -5.28 -4.08
CA SER A 56 17.95 -4.85 -3.96
C SER A 56 18.89 -6.06 -3.96
N PRO A 57 20.10 -5.93 -4.55
CA PRO A 57 21.13 -6.96 -4.39
C PRO A 57 21.58 -7.13 -2.93
N ASP A 58 21.30 -6.14 -2.07
CA ASP A 58 21.63 -6.19 -0.64
C ASP A 58 20.49 -6.80 0.20
N LEU A 59 19.39 -7.21 -0.43
CA LEU A 59 18.24 -7.79 0.29
C LEU A 59 18.66 -9.05 1.04
N VAL A 60 18.34 -9.09 2.33
CA VAL A 60 18.38 -10.34 3.10
C VAL A 60 17.17 -11.16 2.65
N ASP A 61 17.40 -12.34 2.08
CA ASP A 61 16.35 -13.14 1.42
C ASP A 61 15.52 -13.90 2.45
N GLU A 62 14.79 -13.16 3.26
CA GLU A 62 13.81 -13.66 4.23
C GLU A 62 12.45 -13.05 3.94
N ALA A 63 11.39 -13.78 4.27
CA ALA A 63 10.04 -13.25 4.12
C ALA A 63 9.84 -12.01 5.01
N HIS A 64 9.19 -11.00 4.46
CA HIS A 64 8.76 -9.84 5.25
C HIS A 64 7.77 -10.30 6.33
N ASP A 65 7.97 -9.79 7.54
CA ASP A 65 7.10 -10.08 8.67
C ASP A 65 6.76 -8.78 9.38
N ARG A 66 5.54 -8.27 9.17
CA ARG A 66 5.07 -7.03 9.78
C ARG A 66 4.94 -7.10 11.31
N LEU A 67 5.04 -8.29 11.87
CA LEU A 67 5.00 -8.48 13.33
C LEU A 67 6.38 -8.39 13.98
N ARG A 68 7.43 -8.25 13.18
CA ARG A 68 8.78 -7.96 13.66
C ARG A 68 8.98 -6.46 13.86
N PRO A 69 9.97 -6.03 14.67
CA PRO A 69 10.31 -4.62 14.79
C PRO A 69 10.58 -3.97 13.44
N GLY A 70 10.02 -2.79 13.20
CA GLY A 70 10.11 -2.04 11.96
C GLY A 70 8.79 -1.35 11.68
N ILE A 71 8.54 -0.97 10.43
CA ILE A 71 7.25 -0.39 10.02
C ILE A 71 6.23 -1.53 9.94
N ASN A 72 5.16 -1.44 10.75
CA ASN A 72 4.08 -2.41 10.72
C ASN A 72 3.22 -2.26 9.46
N HIS A 73 2.83 -1.02 9.11
CA HIS A 73 2.04 -0.73 7.94
C HIS A 73 2.22 0.73 7.50
N LEU A 74 1.85 1.01 6.25
CA LEU A 74 1.75 2.35 5.69
C LEU A 74 0.28 2.70 5.50
N ALA A 75 -0.09 3.94 5.81
CA ALA A 75 -1.45 4.42 5.63
C ALA A 75 -1.51 5.45 4.50
N PHE A 76 -2.48 5.25 3.60
CA PHE A 76 -2.76 6.12 2.46
C PHE A 76 -4.16 6.70 2.61
N THR A 77 -4.42 7.87 2.02
CA THR A 77 -5.73 8.51 2.12
C THR A 77 -6.50 8.41 0.81
N VAL A 78 -7.82 8.28 0.93
CA VAL A 78 -8.79 8.43 -0.16
C VAL A 78 -9.81 9.48 0.25
N PRO A 79 -10.47 10.16 -0.72
CA PRO A 79 -11.34 11.28 -0.39
C PRO A 79 -12.66 10.90 0.30
N ASP A 80 -13.19 9.70 0.04
CA ASP A 80 -14.52 9.35 0.53
C ASP A 80 -14.73 7.85 0.75
N ARG A 81 -15.82 7.53 1.42
CA ARG A 81 -16.24 6.18 1.75
C ARG A 81 -16.54 5.34 0.51
N ALA A 82 -17.09 5.93 -0.54
CA ALA A 82 -17.44 5.19 -1.74
C ALA A 82 -16.20 4.61 -2.43
N MET A 83 -15.10 5.37 -2.46
CA MET A 83 -13.82 4.87 -2.98
C MET A 83 -13.26 3.75 -2.11
N LEU A 84 -13.36 3.90 -0.79
CA LEU A 84 -12.91 2.86 0.14
C LEU A 84 -13.69 1.56 -0.06
N ASP A 85 -15.01 1.63 -0.16
CA ASP A 85 -15.87 0.45 -0.39
C ASP A 85 -15.53 -0.21 -1.73
N ALA A 86 -15.26 0.57 -2.77
CA ALA A 86 -14.88 0.05 -4.09
C ALA A 86 -13.55 -0.69 -4.04
N MET A 87 -12.56 -0.15 -3.31
CA MET A 87 -11.27 -0.83 -3.11
C MET A 87 -11.45 -2.15 -2.37
N ARG A 88 -12.30 -2.17 -1.35
CA ARG A 88 -12.58 -3.37 -0.58
C ARG A 88 -13.08 -4.51 -1.47
N VAL A 89 -13.99 -4.20 -2.39
CA VAL A 89 -14.55 -5.18 -3.33
C VAL A 89 -13.49 -5.69 -4.32
N ALA A 90 -12.62 -4.81 -4.81
CA ALA A 90 -11.67 -5.12 -5.87
C ALA A 90 -10.36 -5.75 -5.37
N ALA A 91 -10.02 -5.59 -4.10
CA ALA A 91 -8.69 -5.88 -3.56
C ALA A 91 -8.19 -7.31 -3.84
N ALA A 92 -9.04 -8.33 -3.68
CA ALA A 92 -8.64 -9.71 -3.84
C ALA A 92 -8.20 -10.04 -5.28
N GLU A 93 -8.80 -9.41 -6.28
CA GLU A 93 -8.43 -9.59 -7.69
C GLU A 93 -7.03 -9.03 -8.00
N HIS A 94 -6.52 -8.16 -7.12
CA HIS A 94 -5.24 -7.48 -7.30
C HIS A 94 -4.17 -7.91 -6.29
N GLY A 95 -4.40 -9.07 -5.63
CA GLY A 95 -3.40 -9.67 -4.75
C GLY A 95 -3.41 -9.15 -3.31
N TRP A 96 -4.44 -8.42 -2.91
CA TRP A 96 -4.58 -7.90 -1.56
C TRP A 96 -5.70 -8.60 -0.79
N ARG A 97 -5.37 -9.09 0.40
CA ARG A 97 -6.30 -9.76 1.30
C ARG A 97 -6.75 -8.82 2.40
N GLU A 98 -8.05 -8.74 2.66
CA GLU A 98 -8.58 -7.89 3.73
C GLU A 98 -8.20 -8.45 5.10
N LEU A 99 -7.72 -7.54 5.97
CA LEU A 99 -7.49 -7.78 7.39
C LEU A 99 -8.61 -7.11 8.18
N PHE A 100 -9.02 -7.74 9.28
CA PHE A 100 -10.01 -7.18 10.21
C PHE A 100 -11.35 -6.86 9.54
N GLY A 101 -11.76 -7.64 8.54
CA GLY A 101 -12.97 -7.39 7.75
C GLY A 101 -14.26 -7.43 8.55
N ASP A 102 -14.29 -8.17 9.66
CA ASP A 102 -15.43 -8.23 10.58
C ASP A 102 -15.66 -6.90 11.32
N LYS A 103 -14.66 -6.03 11.37
CA LYS A 103 -14.73 -4.71 12.03
C LYS A 103 -14.76 -3.55 11.03
N TYR A 104 -14.71 -3.84 9.74
CA TYR A 104 -14.75 -2.81 8.70
C TYR A 104 -16.02 -1.96 8.81
N PRO A 105 -15.99 -0.62 8.70
CA PRO A 105 -14.81 0.20 8.39
C PRO A 105 -14.12 0.82 9.62
N HIS A 106 -14.38 0.32 10.81
CA HIS A 106 -13.96 0.93 12.07
C HIS A 106 -13.01 0.05 12.90
N ALA A 107 -12.19 -0.77 12.24
CA ALA A 107 -11.21 -1.61 12.93
C ALA A 107 -10.19 -0.78 13.73
N GLY A 108 -9.90 0.44 13.30
CA GLY A 108 -8.99 1.36 14.00
C GLY A 108 -9.65 2.25 15.05
N GLY A 109 -10.97 2.15 15.24
CA GLY A 109 -11.75 2.96 16.19
C GLY A 109 -12.99 3.59 15.57
N ASP A 110 -13.94 4.05 16.41
CA ASP A 110 -15.24 4.54 15.96
C ASP A 110 -15.14 5.79 15.07
N ASP A 111 -14.13 6.62 15.30
CA ASP A 111 -13.91 7.86 14.56
C ASP A 111 -12.88 7.68 13.41
N HIS A 112 -12.51 6.46 13.11
CA HIS A 112 -11.49 6.14 12.12
C HIS A 112 -12.10 5.22 11.06
N THR A 113 -12.22 5.71 9.83
CA THR A 113 -12.80 4.96 8.71
C THR A 113 -11.69 4.48 7.79
N ALA A 114 -11.42 3.18 7.79
CA ALA A 114 -10.26 2.63 7.10
C ALA A 114 -10.49 1.19 6.63
N LEU A 115 -9.71 0.82 5.62
CA LEU A 115 -9.58 -0.53 5.06
C LEU A 115 -8.16 -1.01 5.31
N TYR A 116 -7.99 -2.21 5.82
CA TYR A 116 -6.68 -2.82 6.07
C TYR A 116 -6.47 -3.99 5.11
N LEU A 117 -5.35 -3.99 4.41
CA LEU A 117 -5.03 -4.99 3.38
C LEU A 117 -3.62 -5.53 3.57
N GLU A 118 -3.42 -6.79 3.19
CA GLU A 118 -2.11 -7.46 3.17
C GLU A 118 -1.87 -8.05 1.79
N ASN A 119 -0.68 -7.85 1.24
CA ASN A 119 -0.34 -8.39 -0.07
C ASN A 119 0.30 -9.79 0.01
N SER A 120 0.75 -10.31 -1.13
CA SER A 120 1.33 -11.66 -1.25
C SER A 120 2.60 -11.86 -0.43
N GLU A 121 3.36 -10.79 -0.15
CA GLU A 121 4.60 -10.87 0.63
C GLU A 121 4.42 -10.49 2.10
N GLY A 122 3.19 -10.23 2.54
CA GLY A 122 2.90 -9.89 3.94
C GLY A 122 3.06 -8.42 4.28
N PHE A 123 3.13 -7.52 3.31
CA PHE A 123 3.08 -6.08 3.56
C PHE A 123 1.65 -5.68 3.89
N GLU A 124 1.49 -4.95 4.99
CA GLU A 124 0.19 -4.40 5.39
C GLU A 124 0.10 -2.94 4.98
N VAL A 125 -1.04 -2.57 4.43
CA VAL A 125 -1.40 -1.17 4.18
C VAL A 125 -2.75 -0.86 4.82
N GLU A 126 -2.93 0.39 5.15
CA GLU A 126 -4.18 0.95 5.61
C GLU A 126 -4.61 2.02 4.60
N VAL A 127 -5.89 2.02 4.23
CA VAL A 127 -6.46 3.08 3.40
C VAL A 127 -7.50 3.81 4.24
N VAL A 128 -7.28 5.11 4.47
CA VAL A 128 -8.07 5.92 5.39
C VAL A 128 -8.87 6.94 4.60
N VAL A 129 -10.15 7.13 4.98
CA VAL A 129 -10.92 8.25 4.45
C VAL A 129 -10.37 9.52 5.09
N GLY A 130 -9.83 10.41 4.27
CA GLY A 130 -9.26 11.67 4.71
C GLY A 130 -10.32 12.66 5.18
N ASP A 131 -9.90 13.60 6.02
CA ASP A 131 -10.73 14.70 6.48
C ASP A 131 -10.78 15.86 5.48
#